data_8b5c567ef439eba1349751b648950acc
#
_entry.id   8b5c567ef439eba1349751b648950acc
#
_cell.length_a   1.000
_cell.length_b   1.000
_cell.length_c   1.000
_cell.angle_alpha   90.00
_cell.angle_beta   90.00
_cell.angle_gamma   90.00
#
_symmetry.space_group_name_H-M   'P 1'
#
loop_
_entity.id
_entity.type
_entity.pdbx_description
1 polymer ?
#
loop_
_entity_poly.entity_id
_entity_poly.type
_entity_poly.pdbx_seq_one_letter_code
_entity_poly.pdbx_strand_id
1 'polypeptide(L)'
;MAAPGGHYSHAVTANGFVFISGQLPITPDGSKLADAPFEQQAEQTLNNVAMALTAAGSSLDRLVQVRVYVTDIKSWPAFNAIYAKWVGSSRPARAVIPVPELHYGFKIEVEAVALAG
;
A
#
# COMPACT_ATOMS: atom_id res chain seq x y z
N MET A 1 -11.30 2.22 7.00
CA MET A 1 -10.83 2.59 5.64
C MET A 1 -11.94 3.31 4.88
N ALA A 2 -11.56 4.23 4.03
CA ALA A 2 -12.53 4.81 3.10
C ALA A 2 -13.05 3.71 2.15
N ALA A 3 -14.26 3.88 1.63
CA ALA A 3 -14.82 2.96 0.64
C ALA A 3 -13.96 2.97 -0.64
N PRO A 4 -13.90 1.85 -1.38
CA PRO A 4 -13.20 1.84 -2.67
C PRO A 4 -13.74 2.90 -3.61
N GLY A 5 -12.85 3.61 -4.30
CA GLY A 5 -13.21 4.68 -5.22
C GLY A 5 -13.67 4.20 -6.60
N GLY A 6 -13.82 2.91 -6.81
CA GLY A 6 -14.21 2.31 -8.07
C GLY A 6 -14.89 0.97 -7.86
N HIS A 7 -15.04 0.21 -8.95
CA HIS A 7 -15.72 -1.08 -8.93
C HIS A 7 -14.74 -2.20 -8.55
N TYR A 8 -14.36 -2.27 -7.29
CA TYR A 8 -13.45 -3.29 -6.77
C TYR A 8 -13.56 -3.39 -5.25
N SER A 9 -13.00 -4.47 -4.69
CA SER A 9 -12.87 -4.68 -3.24
C SER A 9 -11.46 -4.31 -2.79
N HIS A 10 -11.30 -3.85 -1.54
CA HIS A 10 -9.98 -3.59 -0.98
C HIS A 10 -9.14 -4.87 -0.87
N ALA A 11 -9.79 -6.00 -0.57
CA ALA A 11 -9.11 -7.28 -0.45
C ALA A 11 -9.99 -8.41 -0.95
N VAL A 12 -9.35 -9.43 -1.54
CA VAL A 12 -10.01 -10.67 -1.96
C VAL A 12 -9.17 -11.83 -1.46
N THR A 13 -9.81 -12.81 -0.81
CA THR A 13 -9.15 -14.02 -0.36
C THR A 13 -9.47 -15.16 -1.32
N ALA A 14 -8.46 -15.86 -1.82
CA ALA A 14 -8.59 -16.98 -2.73
C ALA A 14 -7.42 -17.95 -2.55
N ASN A 15 -7.69 -19.23 -2.51
CA ASN A 15 -6.69 -20.30 -2.44
C ASN A 15 -5.62 -20.10 -1.35
N GLY A 16 -6.02 -19.60 -0.19
CA GLY A 16 -5.09 -19.38 0.93
C GLY A 16 -4.27 -18.10 0.83
N PHE A 17 -4.57 -17.23 -0.13
CA PHE A 17 -3.91 -15.93 -0.29
C PHE A 17 -4.91 -14.79 -0.14
N VAL A 18 -4.42 -13.67 0.36
CA VAL A 18 -5.14 -12.40 0.39
C VAL A 18 -4.51 -11.48 -0.64
N PHE A 19 -5.33 -10.99 -1.57
CA PHE A 19 -4.91 -10.03 -2.58
C PHE A 19 -5.41 -8.66 -2.17
N ILE A 20 -4.49 -7.72 -1.95
CA ILE A 20 -4.81 -6.36 -1.55
C ILE A 20 -4.76 -5.48 -2.80
N SER A 21 -5.88 -4.84 -3.12
CA SER A 21 -5.95 -3.87 -4.22
C SER A 21 -5.03 -2.69 -3.98
N GLY A 22 -4.62 -2.02 -5.05
CA GLY A 22 -3.77 -0.83 -4.97
C GLY A 22 -4.34 0.18 -3.98
N GLN A 23 -3.56 0.49 -2.95
CA GLN A 23 -3.92 1.47 -1.94
C GLN A 23 -3.29 2.81 -2.27
N LEU A 24 -4.04 3.87 -2.02
CA LEU A 24 -3.67 5.25 -2.30
C LEU A 24 -3.61 6.03 -0.99
N PRO A 25 -2.95 7.21 -0.97
CA PRO A 25 -2.86 8.01 0.26
C PRO A 25 -4.17 8.75 0.55
N ILE A 26 -5.20 7.98 0.90
CA ILE A 26 -6.53 8.46 1.27
C ILE A 26 -6.78 8.07 2.71
N THR A 27 -7.12 9.05 3.54
CA THR A 27 -7.40 8.82 4.96
C THR A 27 -8.73 8.08 5.15
N PRO A 28 -8.97 7.49 6.34
CA PRO A 28 -10.25 6.79 6.60
C PRO A 28 -11.49 7.66 6.40
N ASP A 29 -11.39 8.97 6.59
CA ASP A 29 -12.50 9.90 6.35
C ASP A 29 -12.65 10.32 4.89
N GLY A 30 -11.80 9.79 3.99
CA GLY A 30 -11.88 10.06 2.57
C GLY A 30 -11.05 11.24 2.09
N SER A 31 -10.25 11.87 2.97
CA SER A 31 -9.39 12.98 2.55
C SER A 31 -8.24 12.47 1.68
N LYS A 32 -8.01 13.14 0.54
CA LYS A 32 -6.96 12.79 -0.40
C LYS A 32 -5.72 13.64 -0.12
N LEU A 33 -4.59 12.99 0.17
CA LEU A 33 -3.34 13.66 0.58
C LEU A 33 -2.47 14.05 -0.62
N ALA A 34 -3.07 14.45 -1.75
CA ALA A 34 -2.34 14.73 -2.99
C ALA A 34 -1.31 15.86 -2.83
N ASP A 35 -1.59 16.84 -1.97
CA ASP A 35 -0.70 17.99 -1.73
C ASP A 35 0.26 17.78 -0.55
N ALA A 36 0.17 16.64 0.12
CA ALA A 36 1.05 16.32 1.25
C ALA A 36 2.45 15.92 0.77
N PRO A 37 3.47 16.04 1.62
CA PRO A 37 4.80 15.52 1.30
C PRO A 37 4.77 14.01 1.02
N PHE A 38 5.74 13.53 0.24
CA PHE A 38 5.84 12.12 -0.13
C PHE A 38 5.79 11.20 1.09
N GLU A 39 6.54 11.54 2.15
CA GLU A 39 6.63 10.71 3.36
C GLU A 39 5.26 10.50 4.00
N GLN A 40 4.45 11.55 4.09
CA GLN A 40 3.12 11.47 4.65
C GLN A 40 2.20 10.62 3.76
N GLN A 41 2.30 10.77 2.45
CA GLN A 41 1.55 9.94 1.51
C GLN A 41 1.94 8.46 1.65
N ALA A 42 3.24 8.18 1.75
CA ALA A 42 3.74 6.80 1.90
C ALA A 42 3.24 6.16 3.19
N GLU A 43 3.30 6.88 4.30
CA GLU A 43 2.82 6.37 5.59
C GLU A 43 1.33 6.04 5.56
N GLN A 44 0.51 6.92 5.00
CA GLN A 44 -0.94 6.68 4.90
C GLN A 44 -1.24 5.48 4.00
N THR A 45 -0.54 5.38 2.87
CA THR A 45 -0.75 4.28 1.93
C THR A 45 -0.40 2.93 2.56
N LEU A 46 0.73 2.85 3.26
CA LEU A 46 1.13 1.63 3.96
C LEU A 46 0.18 1.29 5.10
N ASN A 47 -0.31 2.28 5.84
CA ASN A 47 -1.33 2.06 6.87
C ASN A 47 -2.61 1.49 6.27
N ASN A 48 -3.00 1.94 5.08
CA ASN A 48 -4.17 1.39 4.39
C ASN A 48 -3.96 -0.07 4.01
N VAL A 49 -2.77 -0.45 3.56
CA VAL A 49 -2.44 -1.86 3.30
C VAL A 49 -2.58 -2.68 4.59
N ALA A 50 -2.04 -2.19 5.70
CA ALA A 50 -2.13 -2.88 6.99
C ALA A 50 -3.59 -3.04 7.45
N MET A 51 -4.41 -2.00 7.29
CA MET A 51 -5.83 -2.07 7.65
C MET A 51 -6.58 -3.08 6.79
N ALA A 52 -6.29 -3.14 5.49
CA ALA A 52 -6.92 -4.12 4.61
C ALA A 52 -6.50 -5.55 4.97
N LEU A 53 -5.24 -5.77 5.32
CA LEU A 53 -4.76 -7.07 5.79
C LEU A 53 -5.49 -7.50 7.07
N THR A 54 -5.57 -6.63 8.05
CA THR A 54 -6.26 -6.90 9.31
C THR A 54 -7.73 -7.24 9.09
N ALA A 55 -8.41 -6.47 8.24
CA ALA A 55 -9.81 -6.70 7.92
C ALA A 55 -10.03 -8.05 7.23
N ALA A 56 -9.03 -8.54 6.49
CA ALA A 56 -9.07 -9.84 5.83
C ALA A 56 -8.58 -11.00 6.72
N GLY A 57 -8.24 -10.72 7.97
CA GLY A 57 -7.74 -11.73 8.92
C GLY A 57 -6.28 -12.11 8.73
N SER A 58 -5.51 -11.30 8.02
CA SER A 58 -4.07 -11.50 7.82
C SER A 58 -3.25 -10.50 8.64
N SER A 59 -1.96 -10.34 8.35
CA SER A 59 -1.07 -9.47 9.10
C SER A 59 0.20 -9.17 8.28
N LEU A 60 0.99 -8.21 8.76
CA LEU A 60 2.24 -7.81 8.08
C LEU A 60 3.26 -8.93 7.98
N ASP A 61 3.34 -9.80 8.98
CA ASP A 61 4.28 -10.92 8.99
C ASP A 61 3.88 -12.05 8.02
N ARG A 62 2.69 -11.96 7.42
CA ARG A 62 2.20 -12.90 6.42
C ARG A 62 2.31 -12.38 4.99
N LEU A 63 2.88 -11.19 4.80
CA LEU A 63 3.11 -10.64 3.47
C LEU A 63 4.01 -11.56 2.64
N VAL A 64 3.62 -11.77 1.39
CA VAL A 64 4.35 -12.57 0.39
C VAL A 64 5.02 -11.65 -0.62
N GLN A 65 4.28 -10.66 -1.12
CA GLN A 65 4.76 -9.73 -2.14
C GLN A 65 4.16 -8.35 -1.95
N VAL A 66 4.96 -7.32 -2.17
CA VAL A 66 4.54 -5.92 -2.16
C VAL A 66 5.02 -5.27 -3.45
N ARG A 67 4.12 -4.59 -4.17
CA ARG A 67 4.46 -3.78 -5.33
C ARG A 67 4.16 -2.33 -5.04
N VAL A 68 5.15 -1.48 -5.26
CA VAL A 68 5.11 -0.06 -4.95
C VAL A 68 5.27 0.73 -6.24
N TYR A 69 4.33 1.62 -6.51
CA TYR A 69 4.36 2.51 -7.68
C TYR A 69 4.63 3.92 -7.21
N VAL A 70 5.65 4.57 -7.76
CA VAL A 70 6.03 5.94 -7.42
C VAL A 70 6.14 6.78 -8.68
N THR A 71 5.75 8.05 -8.60
CA THR A 71 5.85 8.97 -9.74
C THR A 71 7.23 9.58 -9.90
N ASP A 72 8.08 9.50 -8.85
CA ASP A 72 9.47 9.96 -8.89
C ASP A 72 10.34 8.89 -8.24
N ILE A 73 11.19 8.23 -9.04
CA ILE A 73 12.07 7.17 -8.54
C ILE A 73 13.09 7.71 -7.52
N LYS A 74 13.35 9.00 -7.50
CA LYS A 74 14.24 9.62 -6.51
C LYS A 74 13.66 9.55 -5.09
N SER A 75 12.38 9.28 -4.94
CA SER A 75 11.74 9.06 -3.64
C SER A 75 12.07 7.68 -3.04
N TRP A 76 12.76 6.81 -3.79
CA TRP A 76 13.05 5.44 -3.36
C TRP A 76 13.75 5.36 -1.99
N PRO A 77 14.82 6.14 -1.71
CA PRO A 77 15.50 6.04 -0.41
C PRO A 77 14.60 6.42 0.77
N ALA A 78 13.81 7.49 0.62
CA ALA A 78 12.85 7.91 1.65
C ALA A 78 11.79 6.84 1.88
N PHE A 79 11.25 6.28 0.81
CA PHE A 79 10.29 5.19 0.90
C PHE A 79 10.87 3.98 1.61
N ASN A 80 12.08 3.57 1.24
CA ASN A 80 12.71 2.38 1.81
C ASN A 80 12.88 2.49 3.32
N ALA A 81 13.22 3.66 3.84
CA ALA A 81 13.34 3.90 5.28
C ALA A 81 11.99 3.74 6.00
N ILE A 82 10.92 4.29 5.42
CA ILE A 82 9.57 4.19 5.98
C ILE A 82 9.08 2.74 5.91
N TYR A 83 9.31 2.07 4.78
CA TYR A 83 8.89 0.70 4.55
C TYR A 83 9.57 -0.27 5.53
N ALA A 84 10.87 -0.11 5.76
CA ALA A 84 11.63 -0.95 6.68
C ALA A 84 11.08 -0.89 8.09
N LYS A 85 10.68 0.29 8.57
CA LYS A 85 10.04 0.45 9.87
C LYS A 85 8.64 -0.19 9.89
N TRP A 86 7.90 -0.02 8.83
CA TRP A 86 6.53 -0.51 8.73
C TRP A 86 6.46 -2.04 8.70
N VAL A 87 7.30 -2.67 7.90
CA VAL A 87 7.27 -4.13 7.70
C VAL A 87 7.98 -4.90 8.81
N GLY A 88 8.83 -4.23 9.56
CA GLY A 88 9.56 -4.85 10.68
C GLY A 88 10.57 -5.89 10.19
N SER A 89 10.55 -7.07 10.81
CA SER A 89 11.49 -8.15 10.49
C SER A 89 11.07 -8.95 9.24
N SER A 90 9.86 -8.75 8.73
CA SER A 90 9.40 -9.44 7.52
C SER A 90 10.20 -8.97 6.29
N ARG A 91 10.42 -9.90 5.36
CA ARG A 91 11.15 -9.63 4.12
C ARG A 91 10.38 -10.16 2.91
N PRO A 92 9.18 -9.65 2.64
CA PRO A 92 8.44 -10.11 1.46
C PRO A 92 9.16 -9.73 0.17
N ALA A 93 8.86 -10.44 -0.90
CA ALA A 93 9.32 -10.05 -2.22
C ALA A 93 8.77 -8.65 -2.55
N ARG A 94 9.57 -7.78 -3.17
CA ARG A 94 9.18 -6.40 -3.41
C ARG A 94 9.70 -5.87 -4.73
N ALA A 95 8.91 -5.01 -5.38
CA ALA A 95 9.35 -4.17 -6.49
C ALA A 95 8.94 -2.73 -6.21
N VAL A 96 9.80 -1.78 -6.60
CA VAL A 96 9.47 -0.35 -6.61
C VAL A 96 9.54 0.08 -8.08
N ILE A 97 8.41 0.55 -8.61
CA ILE A 97 8.21 0.76 -10.04
C ILE A 97 7.88 2.23 -10.29
N PRO A 98 8.71 2.95 -11.07
CA PRO A 98 8.35 4.31 -11.46
C PRO A 98 7.25 4.30 -12.52
N VAL A 99 6.30 5.21 -12.38
CA VAL A 99 5.18 5.39 -13.32
C VAL A 99 5.03 6.87 -13.66
N PRO A 100 4.48 7.21 -14.85
CA PRO A 100 4.35 8.62 -15.23
C PRO A 100 3.43 9.42 -14.31
N GLU A 101 2.32 8.82 -13.87
CA GLU A 101 1.35 9.47 -13.00
C GLU A 101 0.47 8.45 -12.32
N LEU A 102 -0.19 8.88 -11.24
CA LEU A 102 -1.17 8.11 -10.49
C LEU A 102 -2.46 8.93 -10.35
N HIS A 103 -3.55 8.29 -9.96
CA HIS A 103 -4.84 8.94 -9.75
C HIS A 103 -4.69 10.15 -8.81
N TYR A 104 -5.44 11.20 -9.08
CA TYR A 104 -5.55 12.41 -8.26
C TYR A 104 -4.22 13.15 -8.03
N GLY A 105 -3.18 12.87 -8.84
CA GLY A 105 -1.87 13.45 -8.62
C GLY A 105 -1.10 12.87 -7.45
N PHE A 106 -1.50 11.70 -6.95
CA PHE A 106 -0.77 11.01 -5.87
C PHE A 106 0.64 10.63 -6.31
N LYS A 107 1.53 10.54 -5.32
CA LYS A 107 2.96 10.24 -5.54
C LYS A 107 3.29 8.77 -5.33
N ILE A 108 2.37 7.99 -4.77
CA ILE A 108 2.61 6.59 -4.42
C ILE A 108 1.30 5.78 -4.45
N GLU A 109 1.44 4.53 -4.84
CA GLU A 109 0.39 3.50 -4.73
C GLU A 109 1.06 2.18 -4.34
N VAL A 110 0.39 1.37 -3.52
CA VAL A 110 0.94 0.09 -3.06
C VAL A 110 -0.13 -0.99 -3.15
N GLU A 111 0.22 -2.12 -3.76
CA GLU A 111 -0.59 -3.34 -3.73
C GLU A 111 0.21 -4.48 -3.09
N ALA A 112 -0.48 -5.50 -2.61
CA ALA A 112 0.20 -6.57 -1.88
C ALA A 112 -0.52 -7.91 -2.01
N VAL A 113 0.22 -8.97 -1.75
CA VAL A 113 -0.30 -10.34 -1.58
C VAL A 113 0.23 -10.86 -0.25
N ALA A 114 -0.66 -11.51 0.53
CA ALA A 114 -0.32 -12.09 1.81
C ALA A 114 -0.90 -13.49 1.93
N LEU A 115 -0.46 -14.25 2.92
CA LEU A 115 -1.11 -15.51 3.26
C LEU A 115 -2.38 -15.21 4.06
N ALA A 116 -3.44 -15.99 3.79
CA ALA A 116 -4.67 -15.90 4.57
C ALA A 116 -4.41 -16.41 5.99
N GLY A 117 -5.06 -15.74 6.94
CA GLY A 117 -4.93 -16.02 8.35
C GLY A 117 -5.12 -17.43 8.75
#